data_e49ebb8a736d0f1ab763157c268b6fc2
#
_entry.id   e49ebb8a736d0f1ab763157c268b6fc2
#
_cell.length_a   1.000
_cell.length_b   1.000
_cell.length_c   1.000
_cell.angle_alpha   90.00
_cell.angle_beta   90.00
_cell.angle_gamma   90.00
#
_symmetry.space_group_name_H-M   'P 1'
#
loop_
_entity.id
_entity.type
_entity.pdbx_description
1 polymer ?
#
loop_
_entity_poly.entity_id
_entity_poly.type
_entity_poly.pdbx_seq_one_letter_code
_entity_poly.pdbx_strand_id
1 'polypeptide(L)'
;PMVVDVLTASQIEDMNITTARDIDSALPTLIINYNVDPFNASMRIRGIGTSQSDASLESDVALVVDGVYLNKTGLGLNDLIDIERIEVLQGPQGTLYGKNSNAGVVNITTKTPRPGDSDGFVHYESGDFNSTRITSAMSFGLSDSTAIRLSANVNESDGYMTNMVDGQPANGVDDSVIGLKIYHENEKLSYVFSHSDVSKKSTCCAVDSVPTSSQVAIGIPLLGRTPSDNDYTNYKYATSPGTPNFNLDSTLTSLKVDQERENGTLTYIIARNKYDAFRHWDADFTSLDMLTLKRNMPGKSLTNELRFSSNMMGNKEYTVGLFFLDAEYGESGGYPNKAAIEVGPDFSPVWGTWYTQLSTQAQQLGALAAAGLASPAQLAALQGLQA
;
A
#
# COMPACT_ATOMS: atom_id res chain seq x y z
N PRO A 1 -24.59 -6.09 -17.58
CA PRO A 1 -23.89 -4.85 -17.94
C PRO A 1 -22.74 -4.64 -16.96
N MET A 2 -21.53 -4.45 -17.49
CA MET A 2 -20.34 -4.10 -16.72
C MET A 2 -20.46 -2.61 -16.35
N VAL A 3 -20.20 -2.28 -15.10
CA VAL A 3 -20.13 -0.88 -14.64
C VAL A 3 -18.65 -0.52 -14.53
N VAL A 4 -18.27 0.57 -15.16
CA VAL A 4 -16.91 1.08 -15.15
C VAL A 4 -16.95 2.55 -14.72
N ASP A 5 -16.24 2.89 -13.67
CA ASP A 5 -15.96 4.27 -13.29
C ASP A 5 -14.62 4.67 -13.91
N VAL A 6 -14.53 5.84 -14.50
CA VAL A 6 -13.32 6.32 -15.18
C VAL A 6 -12.94 7.70 -14.64
N LEU A 7 -11.69 7.86 -14.25
CA LEU A 7 -11.05 9.15 -14.03
C LEU A 7 -10.13 9.44 -15.20
N THR A 8 -10.41 10.49 -15.92
CA THR A 8 -9.59 10.97 -17.04
C THR A 8 -8.40 11.80 -16.56
N ALA A 9 -7.40 12.03 -17.42
CA ALA A 9 -6.23 12.85 -17.07
C ALA A 9 -6.64 14.25 -16.57
N SER A 10 -7.60 14.91 -17.21
CA SER A 10 -8.07 16.22 -16.76
C SER A 10 -8.74 16.18 -15.38
N GLN A 11 -9.54 15.15 -15.09
CA GLN A 11 -10.16 15.00 -13.78
C GLN A 11 -9.13 14.72 -12.70
N ILE A 12 -8.10 13.91 -13.03
CA ILE A 12 -6.98 13.62 -12.12
C ILE A 12 -6.23 14.91 -11.77
N GLU A 13 -5.96 15.74 -12.77
CA GLU A 13 -5.30 17.04 -12.60
C GLU A 13 -6.19 18.03 -11.84
N ASP A 14 -7.45 18.24 -12.28
CA ASP A 14 -8.40 19.18 -11.67
C ASP A 14 -8.69 18.87 -10.20
N MET A 15 -8.70 17.59 -9.81
CA MET A 15 -8.94 17.12 -8.46
C MET A 15 -7.66 16.93 -7.65
N ASN A 16 -6.49 17.22 -8.23
CA ASN A 16 -5.17 17.01 -7.64
C ASN A 16 -4.98 15.60 -7.07
N ILE A 17 -5.32 14.58 -7.86
CA ILE A 17 -5.17 13.17 -7.48
C ILE A 17 -3.71 12.76 -7.66
N THR A 18 -2.98 12.64 -6.56
CA THR A 18 -1.55 12.31 -6.55
C THR A 18 -1.24 10.98 -5.85
N THR A 19 -2.17 10.51 -5.03
CA THR A 19 -2.06 9.27 -4.28
C THR A 19 -3.33 8.42 -4.41
N ALA A 20 -3.25 7.17 -4.04
CA ALA A 20 -4.42 6.31 -4.05
C ALA A 20 -5.52 6.72 -3.05
N ARG A 21 -5.18 7.48 -1.99
CA ARG A 21 -6.19 8.06 -1.07
C ARG A 21 -7.08 9.09 -1.77
N ASP A 22 -6.51 9.79 -2.74
CA ASP A 22 -7.25 10.78 -3.50
C ASP A 22 -8.22 10.07 -4.46
N ILE A 23 -7.86 8.89 -5.00
CA ILE A 23 -8.77 8.05 -5.81
C ILE A 23 -9.99 7.62 -5.00
N ASP A 24 -9.80 7.17 -3.75
CA ASP A 24 -10.88 6.78 -2.84
C ASP A 24 -11.87 7.92 -2.63
N SER A 25 -11.36 9.13 -2.47
CA SER A 25 -12.19 10.34 -2.33
C SER A 25 -12.96 10.69 -3.60
N ALA A 26 -12.39 10.41 -4.78
CA ALA A 26 -12.98 10.69 -6.08
C ALA A 26 -13.99 9.62 -6.53
N LEU A 27 -13.82 8.37 -6.09
CA LEU A 27 -14.60 7.20 -6.50
C LEU A 27 -15.21 6.48 -5.30
N PRO A 28 -16.40 6.86 -4.82
CA PRO A 28 -17.02 6.29 -3.61
C PRO A 28 -17.28 4.76 -3.65
N THR A 29 -17.22 4.16 -4.84
CA THR A 29 -17.38 2.71 -5.01
C THR A 29 -16.12 1.91 -4.69
N LEU A 30 -14.97 2.56 -4.70
CA LEU A 30 -13.66 2.01 -4.36
C LEU A 30 -13.24 2.51 -2.98
N ILE A 31 -12.88 1.61 -2.10
CA ILE A 31 -12.31 1.92 -0.79
C ILE A 31 -10.87 1.40 -0.76
N ILE A 32 -9.92 2.26 -0.45
CA ILE A 32 -8.51 1.91 -0.32
C ILE A 32 -8.08 2.14 1.13
N ASN A 33 -7.88 1.06 1.85
CA ASN A 33 -7.40 1.14 3.23
C ASN A 33 -5.89 0.89 3.26
N TYR A 34 -5.17 1.92 3.65
CA TYR A 34 -3.79 1.76 4.10
C TYR A 34 -3.85 1.39 5.58
N ASN A 35 -3.68 0.12 5.88
CA ASN A 35 -3.38 -0.27 7.25
C ASN A 35 -2.09 0.45 7.68
N VAL A 36 -1.46 0.01 8.72
CA VAL A 36 -0.15 0.54 9.15
C VAL A 36 0.98 0.38 8.10
N ASP A 37 0.66 0.19 6.80
CA ASP A 37 1.63 -0.19 5.77
C ASP A 37 1.15 0.21 4.37
N PRO A 38 1.79 1.20 3.73
CA PRO A 38 1.45 1.62 2.37
C PRO A 38 1.64 0.51 1.32
N PHE A 39 2.54 -0.45 1.57
CA PHE A 39 2.82 -1.56 0.65
C PHE A 39 1.67 -2.58 0.59
N ASN A 40 1.00 -2.81 1.72
CA ASN A 40 -0.13 -3.74 1.83
C ASN A 40 -1.46 -2.99 1.94
N ALA A 41 -1.70 -2.04 1.07
CA ALA A 41 -3.01 -1.41 0.96
C ALA A 41 -4.07 -2.43 0.56
N SER A 42 -5.22 -2.42 1.22
CA SER A 42 -6.35 -3.26 0.82
C SER A 42 -7.33 -2.46 -0.02
N MET A 43 -7.80 -3.06 -1.10
CA MET A 43 -8.82 -2.49 -1.97
C MET A 43 -10.14 -3.24 -1.82
N ARG A 44 -11.24 -2.49 -1.81
CA ARG A 44 -12.61 -3.03 -1.82
C ARG A 44 -13.45 -2.27 -2.84
N ILE A 45 -14.18 -3.01 -3.63
CA ILE A 45 -15.17 -2.45 -4.56
C ILE A 45 -16.55 -2.85 -4.06
N ARG A 46 -17.42 -1.85 -3.78
CA ARG A 46 -18.75 -2.06 -3.17
C ARG A 46 -18.69 -2.86 -1.88
N GLY A 47 -17.66 -2.68 -1.07
CA GLY A 47 -17.44 -3.38 0.18
C GLY A 47 -16.86 -4.79 0.06
N ILE A 48 -16.70 -5.35 -1.16
CA ILE A 48 -16.10 -6.67 -1.40
C ILE A 48 -14.61 -6.49 -1.67
N GLY A 49 -13.77 -7.25 -0.98
CA GLY A 49 -12.33 -7.24 -1.12
C GLY A 49 -11.63 -7.88 0.07
N THR A 50 -10.35 -8.17 -0.09
CA THR A 50 -9.52 -8.83 0.93
C THR A 50 -8.87 -7.79 1.83
N SER A 51 -8.89 -8.02 3.15
CA SER A 51 -8.09 -7.24 4.10
C SER A 51 -6.65 -7.76 4.07
N GLN A 52 -5.73 -6.94 3.59
CA GLN A 52 -4.32 -7.32 3.45
C GLN A 52 -3.52 -7.00 4.71
N SER A 53 -3.86 -7.61 5.84
CA SER A 53 -3.03 -7.55 7.06
C SER A 53 -1.84 -8.51 7.03
N ASP A 54 -1.85 -9.46 6.10
CA ASP A 54 -0.83 -10.50 5.93
C ASP A 54 -0.23 -10.42 4.51
N ALA A 55 1.10 -10.45 4.43
CA ALA A 55 1.82 -10.40 3.16
C ALA A 55 1.56 -11.61 2.26
N SER A 56 1.09 -12.73 2.80
CA SER A 56 0.75 -13.94 2.04
C SER A 56 -0.63 -13.86 1.36
N LEU A 57 -1.50 -12.95 1.80
CA LEU A 57 -2.82 -12.79 1.20
C LEU A 57 -2.74 -12.02 -0.12
N GLU A 58 -3.54 -12.47 -1.06
CA GLU A 58 -3.74 -11.79 -2.34
C GLU A 58 -5.05 -10.98 -2.32
N SER A 59 -5.08 -9.88 -3.08
CA SER A 59 -6.26 -9.02 -3.18
C SER A 59 -7.33 -9.65 -4.05
N ASP A 60 -8.62 -9.52 -3.70
CA ASP A 60 -9.76 -9.84 -4.57
C ASP A 60 -10.04 -8.76 -5.63
N VAL A 61 -9.40 -7.61 -5.51
CA VAL A 61 -9.41 -6.55 -6.53
C VAL A 61 -8.06 -6.57 -7.23
N ALA A 62 -8.04 -6.88 -8.52
CA ALA A 62 -6.81 -6.87 -9.30
C ALA A 62 -6.30 -5.43 -9.52
N LEU A 63 -5.01 -5.22 -9.37
CA LEU A 63 -4.34 -3.99 -9.78
C LEU A 63 -3.56 -4.24 -11.06
N VAL A 64 -3.84 -3.45 -12.08
CA VAL A 64 -3.20 -3.52 -13.39
C VAL A 64 -2.63 -2.15 -13.74
N VAL A 65 -1.37 -2.08 -14.13
CA VAL A 65 -0.70 -0.86 -14.58
C VAL A 65 -0.14 -1.11 -15.98
N ASP A 66 -0.57 -0.31 -16.94
CA ASP A 66 -0.18 -0.44 -18.36
C ASP A 66 -0.37 -1.87 -18.93
N GLY A 67 -1.41 -2.57 -18.48
CA GLY A 67 -1.69 -3.95 -18.85
C GLY A 67 -0.92 -5.01 -18.05
N VAL A 68 -0.07 -4.62 -17.10
CA VAL A 68 0.69 -5.53 -16.25
C VAL A 68 -0.02 -5.74 -14.92
N TYR A 69 -0.36 -6.98 -14.60
CA TYR A 69 -0.89 -7.36 -13.28
C TYR A 69 0.20 -7.21 -12.20
N LEU A 70 -0.13 -6.51 -11.11
CA LEU A 70 0.72 -6.35 -9.94
C LEU A 70 0.17 -7.17 -8.76
N ASN A 71 1.02 -8.01 -8.19
CA ASN A 71 0.63 -8.91 -7.09
C ASN A 71 0.55 -8.23 -5.72
N LYS A 72 1.04 -6.99 -5.60
CA LYS A 72 0.93 -6.15 -4.40
C LYS A 72 0.36 -4.79 -4.78
N THR A 73 -0.65 -4.38 -4.04
CA THR A 73 -1.38 -3.13 -4.32
C THR A 73 -0.53 -1.89 -4.15
N GLY A 74 0.37 -1.89 -3.16
CA GLY A 74 1.28 -0.77 -2.93
C GLY A 74 2.29 -0.51 -4.04
N LEU A 75 2.52 -1.47 -4.95
CA LEU A 75 3.47 -1.28 -6.05
C LEU A 75 2.97 -0.32 -7.15
N GLY A 76 1.67 -0.15 -7.28
CA GLY A 76 1.09 0.68 -8.34
C GLY A 76 0.20 1.82 -7.86
N LEU A 77 -0.01 1.95 -6.54
CA LEU A 77 -0.92 2.95 -5.98
C LEU A 77 -0.20 4.08 -5.22
N ASN A 78 1.07 3.92 -4.94
CA ASN A 78 1.77 4.85 -4.06
C ASN A 78 2.18 6.16 -4.72
N ASP A 79 2.37 6.19 -6.05
CA ASP A 79 2.67 7.40 -6.80
C ASP A 79 1.97 7.37 -8.15
N LEU A 80 1.00 8.23 -8.29
CA LEU A 80 0.20 8.38 -9.49
C LEU A 80 0.78 9.51 -10.34
N ILE A 81 1.91 9.24 -11.00
CA ILE A 81 2.55 10.21 -11.88
C ILE A 81 2.18 9.93 -13.34
N ASP A 82 1.98 11.01 -14.09
CA ASP A 82 1.81 10.95 -15.54
C ASP A 82 0.68 10.00 -15.99
N ILE A 83 -0.42 10.02 -15.25
CA ILE A 83 -1.57 9.14 -15.49
C ILE A 83 -2.41 9.67 -16.65
N GLU A 84 -2.74 8.80 -17.60
CA GLU A 84 -3.69 9.08 -18.68
C GLU A 84 -5.12 8.86 -18.20
N ARG A 85 -5.38 7.74 -17.49
CA ARG A 85 -6.67 7.42 -16.88
C ARG A 85 -6.57 6.33 -15.84
N ILE A 86 -7.57 6.32 -14.96
CA ILE A 86 -7.81 5.25 -13.98
C ILE A 86 -9.22 4.71 -14.25
N GLU A 87 -9.34 3.40 -14.41
CA GLU A 87 -10.59 2.70 -14.66
C GLU A 87 -10.86 1.73 -13.51
N VAL A 88 -12.03 1.82 -12.89
CA VAL A 88 -12.49 0.88 -11.86
C VAL A 88 -13.61 0.04 -12.41
N LEU A 89 -13.30 -1.21 -12.75
CA LEU A 89 -14.25 -2.18 -13.26
C LEU A 89 -14.89 -2.91 -12.10
N GLN A 90 -16.19 -2.77 -11.96
CA GLN A 90 -16.94 -3.29 -10.81
C GLN A 90 -17.49 -4.68 -11.10
N GLY A 91 -17.33 -5.59 -10.12
CA GLY A 91 -17.77 -6.99 -10.21
C GLY A 91 -16.75 -7.93 -10.86
N PRO A 92 -17.05 -9.23 -10.97
CA PRO A 92 -16.11 -10.25 -11.43
C PRO A 92 -15.59 -9.99 -12.85
N GLN A 93 -14.26 -9.96 -13.00
CA GLN A 93 -13.57 -9.73 -14.27
C GLN A 93 -12.61 -10.87 -14.65
N GLY A 94 -12.78 -12.06 -14.07
CA GLY A 94 -11.85 -13.17 -14.21
C GLY A 94 -11.61 -13.65 -15.66
N THR A 95 -12.56 -13.44 -16.56
CA THR A 95 -12.43 -13.79 -17.98
C THR A 95 -11.50 -12.89 -18.77
N LEU A 96 -11.35 -11.61 -18.36
CA LEU A 96 -10.53 -10.61 -19.07
C LEU A 96 -9.21 -10.32 -18.34
N TYR A 97 -9.23 -10.32 -17.00
CA TYR A 97 -8.09 -9.93 -16.18
C TYR A 97 -7.49 -11.09 -15.37
N GLY A 98 -8.09 -12.29 -15.46
CA GLY A 98 -7.57 -13.49 -14.84
C GLY A 98 -7.73 -13.50 -13.32
N LYS A 99 -6.68 -13.93 -12.62
CA LYS A 99 -6.71 -14.10 -11.16
C LYS A 99 -6.95 -12.81 -10.40
N ASN A 100 -7.48 -12.94 -9.17
CA ASN A 100 -7.62 -11.84 -8.20
C ASN A 100 -8.52 -10.69 -8.65
N SER A 101 -9.45 -10.95 -9.55
CA SER A 101 -10.41 -9.97 -10.08
C SER A 101 -11.87 -10.35 -9.75
N ASN A 102 -12.10 -11.00 -8.60
CA ASN A 102 -13.44 -11.45 -8.19
C ASN A 102 -14.33 -10.28 -7.77
N ALA A 103 -13.78 -9.28 -7.10
CA ALA A 103 -14.50 -8.06 -6.71
C ALA A 103 -14.47 -6.99 -7.79
N GLY A 104 -13.42 -6.99 -8.61
CA GLY A 104 -13.22 -6.03 -9.69
C GLY A 104 -11.76 -5.82 -10.04
N VAL A 105 -11.51 -4.75 -10.80
CA VAL A 105 -10.17 -4.37 -11.27
C VAL A 105 -9.98 -2.87 -11.13
N VAL A 106 -8.83 -2.44 -10.65
CA VAL A 106 -8.31 -1.09 -10.80
C VAL A 106 -7.26 -1.12 -11.90
N ASN A 107 -7.56 -0.50 -13.03
CA ASN A 107 -6.69 -0.44 -14.20
C ASN A 107 -6.16 0.98 -14.38
N ILE A 108 -4.84 1.15 -14.24
CA ILE A 108 -4.14 2.41 -14.37
C ILE A 108 -3.40 2.42 -15.71
N THR A 109 -3.63 3.44 -16.50
CA THR A 109 -2.90 3.66 -17.74
C THR A 109 -2.08 4.94 -17.60
N THR A 110 -0.77 4.86 -17.78
CA THR A 110 0.12 6.02 -17.80
C THR A 110 0.30 6.52 -19.25
N LYS A 111 0.56 7.81 -19.41
CA LYS A 111 0.64 8.44 -20.72
C LYS A 111 1.68 7.78 -21.62
N THR A 112 1.30 7.45 -22.83
CA THR A 112 2.19 6.88 -23.86
C THR A 112 2.55 7.94 -24.89
N PRO A 113 3.86 8.19 -25.16
CA PRO A 113 4.26 9.17 -26.16
C PRO A 113 3.84 8.72 -27.57
N ARG A 114 3.63 9.68 -28.46
CA ARG A 114 3.36 9.44 -29.88
C ARG A 114 4.40 10.10 -30.76
N PRO A 115 4.68 9.57 -31.95
CA PRO A 115 5.52 10.25 -32.92
C PRO A 115 5.02 11.67 -33.19
N GLY A 116 5.93 12.64 -33.18
CA GLY A 116 5.58 14.05 -33.31
C GLY A 116 5.20 14.76 -32.00
N ASP A 117 5.00 14.05 -30.89
CA ASP A 117 4.76 14.67 -29.59
C ASP A 117 5.97 15.51 -29.15
N SER A 118 5.66 16.69 -28.62
CA SER A 118 6.62 17.57 -27.97
C SER A 118 5.86 18.30 -26.86
N ASP A 119 5.43 17.52 -25.85
CA ASP A 119 4.67 18.01 -24.71
C ASP A 119 5.36 17.64 -23.39
N GLY A 120 5.09 18.43 -22.38
CA GLY A 120 5.59 18.14 -21.05
C GLY A 120 5.06 19.11 -20.03
N PHE A 121 5.33 18.77 -18.77
CA PHE A 121 4.98 19.62 -17.64
C PHE A 121 6.04 19.49 -16.52
N VAL A 122 6.11 20.51 -15.70
CA VAL A 122 6.78 20.48 -14.40
C VAL A 122 5.79 21.07 -13.39
N HIS A 123 5.49 20.29 -12.38
CA HIS A 123 4.63 20.70 -11.28
C HIS A 123 5.48 20.79 -10.01
N TYR A 124 5.41 21.90 -9.32
CA TYR A 124 6.10 22.15 -8.05
C TYR A 124 5.07 22.46 -6.98
N GLU A 125 5.11 21.73 -5.88
CA GLU A 125 4.30 21.94 -4.70
C GLU A 125 5.21 22.17 -3.51
N SER A 126 4.82 23.07 -2.61
CA SER A 126 5.48 23.31 -1.33
C SER A 126 4.42 23.57 -0.27
N GLY A 127 4.62 23.06 0.92
CA GLY A 127 3.63 23.14 2.00
C GLY A 127 4.28 23.10 3.38
N ASP A 128 3.44 22.88 4.38
CA ASP A 128 3.86 22.74 5.77
C ASP A 128 4.77 21.52 5.96
N PHE A 129 5.45 21.45 7.10
CA PHE A 129 6.37 20.37 7.47
C PHE A 129 7.54 20.18 6.49
N ASN A 130 8.04 21.29 5.92
CA ASN A 130 9.06 21.29 4.87
C ASN A 130 8.69 20.43 3.67
N SER A 131 7.39 20.29 3.40
CA SER A 131 6.92 19.48 2.29
C SER A 131 7.28 20.08 0.95
N THR A 132 7.88 19.29 0.09
CA THR A 132 8.22 19.65 -1.29
C THR A 132 7.95 18.47 -2.21
N ARG A 133 7.20 18.72 -3.28
CA ARG A 133 6.99 17.74 -4.35
C ARG A 133 7.32 18.37 -5.70
N ILE A 134 8.07 17.66 -6.50
CA ILE A 134 8.37 18.01 -7.89
C ILE A 134 7.96 16.84 -8.77
N THR A 135 6.98 17.05 -9.63
CA THR A 135 6.53 16.07 -10.60
C THR A 135 6.76 16.63 -12.01
N SER A 136 7.35 15.83 -12.87
CA SER A 136 7.61 16.25 -14.25
C SER A 136 7.45 15.09 -15.22
N ALA A 137 7.01 15.41 -16.43
CA ALA A 137 7.08 14.48 -17.55
C ALA A 137 7.29 15.25 -18.85
N MET A 138 7.97 14.60 -19.81
CA MET A 138 8.29 15.22 -21.09
C MET A 138 8.34 14.17 -22.21
N SER A 139 7.67 14.44 -23.32
CA SER A 139 7.69 13.63 -24.54
C SER A 139 8.60 14.24 -25.59
N PHE A 140 9.27 13.38 -26.33
CA PHE A 140 10.15 13.73 -27.44
C PHE A 140 9.87 12.80 -28.61
N GLY A 141 9.45 13.33 -29.75
CA GLY A 141 9.44 12.63 -31.02
C GLY A 141 10.87 12.47 -31.53
N LEU A 142 11.35 11.24 -31.68
CA LEU A 142 12.69 10.95 -32.20
C LEU A 142 12.69 10.77 -33.71
N SER A 143 11.58 10.34 -34.28
CA SER A 143 11.35 10.16 -35.71
C SER A 143 9.83 10.11 -35.97
N ASP A 144 9.46 9.97 -37.24
CA ASP A 144 8.07 9.82 -37.66
C ASP A 144 7.38 8.56 -37.11
N SER A 145 8.15 7.64 -36.53
CA SER A 145 7.66 6.35 -36.02
C SER A 145 8.08 6.07 -34.56
N THR A 146 8.85 6.95 -33.93
CA THR A 146 9.42 6.67 -32.59
C THR A 146 9.30 7.91 -31.72
N ALA A 147 8.85 7.68 -30.47
CA ALA A 147 8.81 8.70 -29.44
C ALA A 147 9.28 8.15 -28.09
N ILE A 148 9.77 9.04 -27.25
CA ILE A 148 10.20 8.75 -25.87
C ILE A 148 9.45 9.67 -24.92
N ARG A 149 9.10 9.15 -23.75
CA ARG A 149 8.60 9.92 -22.61
C ARG A 149 9.44 9.61 -21.37
N LEU A 150 9.89 10.65 -20.73
CA LEU A 150 10.55 10.60 -19.42
C LEU A 150 9.60 11.19 -18.39
N SER A 151 9.50 10.56 -17.22
CA SER A 151 8.76 11.06 -16.08
C SER A 151 9.58 10.96 -14.81
N ALA A 152 9.41 11.89 -13.89
CA ALA A 152 10.07 11.88 -12.60
C ALA A 152 9.16 12.52 -11.53
N ASN A 153 9.23 11.97 -10.32
CA ASN A 153 8.64 12.55 -9.13
C ASN A 153 9.66 12.48 -7.98
N VAL A 154 9.79 13.56 -7.26
CA VAL A 154 10.50 13.62 -5.97
C VAL A 154 9.53 14.24 -4.97
N ASN A 155 9.36 13.59 -3.81
CA ASN A 155 8.46 14.04 -2.77
C ASN A 155 9.14 13.88 -1.42
N GLU A 156 9.35 14.99 -0.73
CA GLU A 156 10.02 15.04 0.57
C GLU A 156 9.16 15.78 1.58
N SER A 157 9.10 15.30 2.82
CA SER A 157 8.57 16.05 3.97
C SER A 157 9.12 15.51 5.29
N ASP A 158 9.25 16.37 6.28
CA ASP A 158 9.72 15.98 7.63
C ASP A 158 8.67 15.14 8.39
N GLY A 159 7.40 15.22 7.99
CA GLY A 159 6.30 14.57 8.67
C GLY A 159 5.56 15.50 9.64
N TYR A 160 4.31 15.15 9.89
CA TYR A 160 3.36 15.99 10.60
C TYR A 160 3.09 15.59 12.05
N MET A 161 3.61 14.44 12.50
CA MET A 161 3.47 13.98 13.87
C MET A 161 4.80 14.08 14.60
N THR A 162 4.76 14.36 15.92
CA THR A 162 5.95 14.41 16.76
C THR A 162 5.86 13.39 17.87
N ASN A 163 6.89 12.56 18.02
CA ASN A 163 7.00 11.65 19.14
C ASN A 163 7.35 12.39 20.42
N MET A 164 6.47 12.31 21.42
CA MET A 164 6.69 12.97 22.71
C MET A 164 7.83 12.38 23.53
N VAL A 165 8.31 11.20 23.17
CA VAL A 165 9.38 10.51 23.91
C VAL A 165 10.76 11.05 23.54
N ASP A 166 11.02 11.29 22.26
CA ASP A 166 12.33 11.68 21.75
C ASP A 166 12.30 12.97 20.90
N GLY A 167 11.11 13.52 20.66
CA GLY A 167 10.92 14.76 19.86
C GLY A 167 11.11 14.56 18.35
N GLN A 168 11.25 13.33 17.87
CA GLN A 168 11.46 13.08 16.45
C GLN A 168 10.17 13.22 15.66
N PRO A 169 10.22 13.79 14.43
CA PRO A 169 9.07 13.82 13.54
C PRO A 169 8.77 12.42 12.96
N ALA A 170 7.51 12.17 12.67
CA ALA A 170 7.06 10.95 12.02
C ALA A 170 6.00 11.19 10.95
N ASN A 171 5.72 10.18 10.15
CA ASN A 171 4.92 10.25 8.93
C ASN A 171 5.53 11.18 7.86
N GLY A 172 6.85 11.36 7.91
CA GLY A 172 7.61 12.00 6.84
C GLY A 172 7.86 11.04 5.69
N VAL A 173 8.18 11.60 4.53
CA VAL A 173 8.45 10.85 3.30
C VAL A 173 9.71 11.39 2.62
N ASP A 174 10.42 10.51 1.94
CA ASP A 174 11.53 10.78 1.01
C ASP A 174 11.36 9.78 -0.14
N ASP A 175 10.57 10.17 -1.12
CA ASP A 175 10.15 9.30 -2.23
C ASP A 175 10.70 9.81 -3.55
N SER A 176 11.15 8.90 -4.39
CA SER A 176 11.53 9.20 -5.76
C SER A 176 11.02 8.15 -6.74
N VAL A 177 10.55 8.59 -7.89
CA VAL A 177 10.12 7.74 -8.99
C VAL A 177 10.72 8.28 -10.29
N ILE A 178 11.26 7.39 -11.10
CA ILE A 178 11.74 7.70 -12.45
C ILE A 178 11.08 6.73 -13.43
N GLY A 179 10.52 7.26 -14.50
CA GLY A 179 9.87 6.49 -15.55
C GLY A 179 10.45 6.77 -16.94
N LEU A 180 10.53 5.73 -17.75
CA LEU A 180 10.89 5.79 -19.16
C LEU A 180 9.87 5.00 -19.95
N LYS A 181 9.27 5.61 -20.99
CA LYS A 181 8.51 4.91 -22.03
C LYS A 181 9.10 5.19 -23.41
N ILE A 182 9.20 4.16 -24.22
CA ILE A 182 9.59 4.25 -25.62
C ILE A 182 8.45 3.65 -26.43
N TYR A 183 7.91 4.45 -27.34
CA TYR A 183 6.93 4.01 -28.32
C TYR A 183 7.59 3.94 -29.70
N HIS A 184 7.32 2.85 -30.40
CA HIS A 184 7.68 2.70 -31.80
C HIS A 184 6.55 2.05 -32.57
N GLU A 185 6.24 2.53 -33.77
CA GLU A 185 5.24 1.93 -34.63
C GLU A 185 5.73 1.82 -36.09
N ASN A 186 5.20 0.84 -36.78
CA ASN A 186 5.24 0.72 -38.22
C ASN A 186 3.85 0.35 -38.73
N GLU A 187 3.68 0.10 -40.02
CA GLU A 187 2.35 -0.13 -40.63
C GLU A 187 1.46 -1.17 -39.93
N LYS A 188 2.02 -2.16 -39.24
CA LYS A 188 1.28 -3.28 -38.64
C LYS A 188 1.67 -3.60 -37.19
N LEU A 189 2.72 -3.02 -36.68
CA LEU A 189 3.24 -3.32 -35.36
C LEU A 189 3.46 -2.04 -34.56
N SER A 190 3.00 -2.06 -33.31
CA SER A 190 3.41 -1.05 -32.35
C SER A 190 4.07 -1.70 -31.13
N TYR A 191 5.03 -1.01 -30.58
CA TYR A 191 5.83 -1.44 -29.43
C TYR A 191 5.79 -0.37 -28.35
N VAL A 192 5.55 -0.77 -27.11
CA VAL A 192 5.68 0.09 -25.95
C VAL A 192 6.64 -0.59 -24.98
N PHE A 193 7.84 -0.09 -24.88
CA PHE A 193 8.73 -0.43 -23.79
C PHE A 193 8.50 0.53 -22.63
N SER A 194 8.37 0.01 -21.40
CA SER A 194 8.22 0.81 -20.20
C SER A 194 9.17 0.31 -19.12
N HIS A 195 9.77 1.26 -18.42
CA HIS A 195 10.61 0.99 -17.26
C HIS A 195 10.34 2.05 -16.18
N SER A 196 10.18 1.62 -14.94
CA SER A 196 10.08 2.52 -13.80
C SER A 196 10.91 2.01 -12.63
N ASP A 197 11.59 2.95 -11.98
CA ASP A 197 12.28 2.77 -10.70
C ASP A 197 11.58 3.60 -9.63
N VAL A 198 11.32 2.98 -8.49
CA VAL A 198 10.68 3.59 -7.33
C VAL A 198 11.56 3.35 -6.11
N SER A 199 11.90 4.40 -5.40
CA SER A 199 12.52 4.34 -4.08
C SER A 199 11.70 5.18 -3.11
N LYS A 200 11.28 4.58 -2.00
CA LYS A 200 10.47 5.21 -0.97
C LYS A 200 11.07 4.97 0.39
N LYS A 201 11.15 6.04 1.15
CA LYS A 201 11.52 5.99 2.56
C LYS A 201 10.52 6.82 3.35
N SER A 202 9.98 6.23 4.38
CA SER A 202 8.99 6.91 5.21
C SER A 202 9.24 6.62 6.68
N THR A 203 9.11 7.61 7.52
CA THR A 203 9.01 7.45 8.97
C THR A 203 7.59 7.02 9.37
N CYS A 204 6.96 6.22 8.54
CA CYS A 204 5.63 5.67 8.72
C CYS A 204 5.67 4.49 9.71
N CYS A 205 4.69 4.22 10.48
CA CYS A 205 3.38 4.84 10.52
C CYS A 205 3.11 5.18 11.97
N ALA A 206 3.30 6.41 12.32
CA ALA A 206 2.99 6.89 13.65
C ALA A 206 1.48 7.01 13.81
N VAL A 207 0.97 6.43 14.86
CA VAL A 207 -0.42 6.53 15.28
C VAL A 207 -0.44 6.81 16.78
N ASP A 208 -1.38 7.59 17.24
CA ASP A 208 -1.60 7.76 18.66
C ASP A 208 -2.53 6.66 19.16
N SER A 209 -2.23 6.11 20.35
CA SER A 209 -3.03 5.03 20.94
C SER A 209 -4.33 5.58 21.53
N VAL A 210 -5.46 5.08 21.06
CA VAL A 210 -6.77 5.24 21.72
C VAL A 210 -6.77 4.47 23.05
N PRO A 211 -7.56 4.83 24.05
CA PRO A 211 -7.35 4.51 25.47
C PRO A 211 -6.72 3.15 25.72
N THR A 212 -5.50 3.20 26.21
CA THR A 212 -4.71 2.02 26.56
C THR A 212 -5.45 1.12 27.53
N SER A 213 -5.27 -0.18 27.41
CA SER A 213 -5.78 -1.10 28.42
C SER A 213 -5.31 -0.67 29.81
N SER A 214 -6.08 -0.94 30.84
CA SER A 214 -5.77 -0.53 32.22
C SER A 214 -4.38 -1.00 32.68
N GLN A 215 -3.89 -2.12 32.12
CA GLN A 215 -2.57 -2.68 32.43
C GLN A 215 -1.43 -1.83 31.84
N VAL A 216 -1.57 -1.42 30.59
CA VAL A 216 -0.59 -0.56 29.92
C VAL A 216 -0.61 0.85 30.54
N ALA A 217 -1.80 1.38 30.85
CA ALA A 217 -1.94 2.67 31.53
C ALA A 217 -1.26 2.71 32.90
N ILE A 218 -1.18 1.59 33.62
CA ILE A 218 -0.45 1.47 34.88
C ILE A 218 1.06 1.29 34.63
N GLY A 219 1.44 0.50 33.64
CA GLY A 219 2.84 0.24 33.31
C GLY A 219 3.61 1.48 32.88
N ILE A 220 2.98 2.36 32.08
CA ILE A 220 3.61 3.58 31.59
C ILE A 220 4.20 4.44 32.72
N PRO A 221 3.42 4.92 33.71
CA PRO A 221 3.97 5.74 34.78
C PRO A 221 4.87 4.98 35.74
N LEU A 222 4.61 3.68 36.00
CA LEU A 222 5.45 2.86 36.86
C LEU A 222 6.88 2.72 36.34
N LEU A 223 7.04 2.68 35.03
CA LEU A 223 8.35 2.56 34.37
C LEU A 223 8.92 3.93 33.98
N GLY A 224 8.29 5.02 34.41
CA GLY A 224 8.75 6.38 34.11
C GLY A 224 8.69 6.73 32.63
N ARG A 225 7.76 6.11 31.90
CA ARG A 225 7.55 6.35 30.47
C ARG A 225 6.56 7.49 30.24
N THR A 226 6.59 8.05 29.04
CA THR A 226 5.73 9.17 28.63
C THR A 226 4.35 8.64 28.21
N PRO A 227 3.27 9.02 28.90
CA PRO A 227 1.92 8.64 28.43
C PRO A 227 1.52 9.43 27.17
N SER A 228 0.58 8.90 26.38
CA SER A 228 -0.15 9.70 25.41
C SER A 228 -0.91 10.81 26.14
N ASP A 229 -0.97 11.99 25.54
CA ASP A 229 -1.75 13.12 26.09
C ASP A 229 -3.24 13.02 25.77
N ASN A 230 -3.64 12.03 24.96
CA ASN A 230 -5.00 11.80 24.45
C ASN A 230 -5.61 13.00 23.73
N ASP A 231 -4.78 13.89 23.21
CA ASP A 231 -5.19 15.02 22.38
C ASP A 231 -4.86 14.73 20.92
N TYR A 232 -5.82 14.18 20.21
CA TYR A 232 -5.68 13.80 18.79
C TYR A 232 -5.63 14.99 17.82
N THR A 233 -5.67 16.24 18.33
CA THR A 233 -5.65 17.47 17.52
C THR A 233 -4.27 18.12 17.44
N ASN A 234 -3.33 17.71 18.29
CA ASN A 234 -2.02 18.35 18.43
C ASN A 234 -0.90 17.67 17.63
N TYR A 235 -1.22 16.62 16.85
CA TYR A 235 -0.27 15.87 16.04
C TYR A 235 0.90 15.26 16.84
N LYS A 236 0.66 14.83 18.06
CA LYS A 236 1.62 14.14 18.91
C LYS A 236 1.25 12.69 19.11
N TYR A 237 2.25 11.89 19.39
CA TYR A 237 2.08 10.48 19.73
C TYR A 237 3.17 10.05 20.70
N ALA A 238 3.00 8.93 21.37
CA ALA A 238 3.99 8.40 22.27
C ALA A 238 4.26 6.92 21.94
N THR A 239 5.39 6.65 21.30
CA THR A 239 5.90 5.29 21.08
C THR A 239 7.31 5.16 21.59
N SER A 240 7.80 3.93 21.76
CA SER A 240 9.17 3.67 22.15
C SER A 240 10.17 4.36 21.20
N PRO A 241 11.36 4.77 21.69
CA PRO A 241 12.38 5.38 20.84
C PRO A 241 12.81 4.46 19.71
N GLY A 242 13.06 5.03 18.55
CA GLY A 242 13.38 4.29 17.34
C GLY A 242 12.22 4.35 16.35
N THR A 243 12.10 5.49 15.75
CA THR A 243 11.03 5.88 14.82
C THR A 243 10.64 4.73 13.90
N PRO A 244 9.33 4.42 13.78
CA PRO A 244 8.87 3.46 12.80
C PRO A 244 9.32 3.88 11.40
N ASN A 245 9.79 2.95 10.59
CA ASN A 245 10.19 3.23 9.23
C ASN A 245 9.65 2.20 8.24
N PHE A 246 9.47 2.67 7.03
CA PHE A 246 9.10 1.86 5.88
C PHE A 246 9.98 2.27 4.71
N ASN A 247 10.59 1.28 4.06
CA ASN A 247 11.37 1.48 2.84
C ASN A 247 10.83 0.54 1.76
N LEU A 248 10.78 1.02 0.53
CA LEU A 248 10.41 0.24 -0.64
C LEU A 248 11.30 0.65 -1.81
N ASP A 249 12.03 -0.30 -2.35
CA ASP A 249 12.67 -0.19 -3.65
C ASP A 249 11.98 -1.13 -4.62
N SER A 250 11.54 -0.64 -5.76
CA SER A 250 10.90 -1.48 -6.76
C SER A 250 11.24 -1.07 -8.20
N THR A 251 11.30 -2.05 -9.09
CA THR A 251 11.48 -1.86 -10.52
C THR A 251 10.40 -2.62 -11.27
N LEU A 252 9.78 -1.95 -12.24
CA LEU A 252 8.86 -2.57 -13.19
C LEU A 252 9.38 -2.32 -14.61
N THR A 253 9.61 -3.38 -15.35
CA THR A 253 10.00 -3.32 -16.77
C THR A 253 9.02 -4.13 -17.59
N SER A 254 8.48 -3.55 -18.65
CA SER A 254 7.57 -4.25 -19.56
C SER A 254 7.84 -3.93 -21.03
N LEU A 255 7.44 -4.87 -21.87
CA LEU A 255 7.34 -4.69 -23.31
C LEU A 255 5.96 -5.16 -23.76
N LYS A 256 5.22 -4.25 -24.35
CA LYS A 256 3.94 -4.54 -25.03
C LYS A 256 4.16 -4.45 -26.52
N VAL A 257 3.66 -5.42 -27.26
CA VAL A 257 3.65 -5.47 -28.74
C VAL A 257 2.25 -5.71 -29.20
N ASP A 258 1.70 -4.81 -30.00
CA ASP A 258 0.43 -4.98 -30.68
C ASP A 258 0.70 -5.20 -32.17
N GLN A 259 0.09 -6.25 -32.72
CA GLN A 259 0.11 -6.54 -34.14
C GLN A 259 -1.28 -6.46 -34.72
N GLU A 260 -1.47 -5.45 -35.58
CA GLU A 260 -2.73 -5.29 -36.34
C GLU A 260 -2.84 -6.37 -37.43
N ARG A 261 -4.00 -7.01 -37.51
CA ARG A 261 -4.36 -8.02 -38.51
C ARG A 261 -5.71 -7.68 -39.13
N GLU A 262 -6.02 -8.23 -40.29
CA GLU A 262 -7.30 -7.98 -40.98
C GLU A 262 -8.52 -8.33 -40.10
N ASN A 263 -8.41 -9.32 -39.23
CA ASN A 263 -9.51 -9.85 -38.40
C ASN A 263 -9.40 -9.50 -36.92
N GLY A 264 -8.43 -8.67 -36.50
CA GLY A 264 -8.25 -8.28 -35.09
C GLY A 264 -6.83 -7.89 -34.75
N THR A 265 -6.56 -7.72 -33.46
CA THR A 265 -5.28 -7.34 -32.93
C THR A 265 -4.70 -8.48 -32.09
N LEU A 266 -3.45 -8.85 -32.34
CA LEU A 266 -2.69 -9.75 -31.50
C LEU A 266 -1.79 -8.92 -30.58
N THR A 267 -2.03 -9.00 -29.29
CA THR A 267 -1.26 -8.32 -28.23
C THR A 267 -0.38 -9.31 -27.49
N TYR A 268 0.90 -8.98 -27.33
CA TYR A 268 1.83 -9.68 -26.45
C TYR A 268 2.37 -8.72 -25.41
N ILE A 269 2.33 -9.12 -24.13
CA ILE A 269 2.90 -8.36 -23.02
C ILE A 269 3.83 -9.28 -22.23
N ILE A 270 5.06 -8.83 -22.03
CA ILE A 270 6.00 -9.43 -21.07
C ILE A 270 6.39 -8.36 -20.06
N ALA A 271 6.33 -8.71 -18.77
CA ALA A 271 6.77 -7.78 -17.74
C ALA A 271 7.51 -8.51 -16.62
N ARG A 272 8.51 -7.82 -16.08
CA ARG A 272 9.26 -8.21 -14.89
C ARG A 272 9.10 -7.13 -13.83
N ASN A 273 8.65 -7.55 -12.65
CA ASN A 273 8.64 -6.73 -11.46
C ASN A 273 9.61 -7.31 -10.42
N LYS A 274 10.35 -6.45 -9.74
CA LYS A 274 11.18 -6.79 -8.59
C LYS A 274 10.98 -5.72 -7.54
N TYR A 275 10.86 -6.12 -6.28
CA TYR A 275 10.77 -5.19 -5.17
C TYR A 275 11.44 -5.75 -3.91
N ASP A 276 11.84 -4.84 -3.05
CA ASP A 276 12.29 -5.11 -1.68
C ASP A 276 11.61 -4.07 -0.78
N ALA A 277 10.76 -4.54 0.13
CA ALA A 277 10.08 -3.68 1.08
C ALA A 277 10.52 -4.06 2.50
N PHE A 278 10.95 -3.08 3.26
CA PHE A 278 11.32 -3.23 4.66
C PHE A 278 10.41 -2.39 5.54
N ARG A 279 10.01 -2.95 6.66
CA ARG A 279 9.19 -2.29 7.65
C ARG A 279 9.67 -2.56 9.06
N HIS A 280 9.73 -1.50 9.85
CA HIS A 280 10.05 -1.53 11.26
C HIS A 280 9.06 -0.65 12.00
N TRP A 281 8.34 -1.20 12.99
CA TRP A 281 7.37 -0.44 13.77
C TRP A 281 7.25 -0.96 15.20
N ASP A 282 6.82 -0.06 16.07
CA ASP A 282 6.38 -0.37 17.42
C ASP A 282 5.02 -1.08 17.34
N ALA A 283 4.96 -2.31 17.85
CA ALA A 283 3.77 -3.15 17.73
C ALA A 283 2.77 -2.97 18.88
N ASP A 284 3.19 -2.36 19.97
CA ASP A 284 2.30 -2.04 21.09
C ASP A 284 1.76 -0.60 21.03
N PHE A 285 2.31 0.24 20.15
CA PHE A 285 1.89 1.62 19.92
C PHE A 285 1.88 2.49 21.19
N THR A 286 2.79 2.23 22.11
CA THR A 286 2.94 2.98 23.36
C THR A 286 4.38 3.44 23.57
N SER A 287 4.62 4.26 24.57
CA SER A 287 5.99 4.66 24.97
C SER A 287 6.77 3.55 25.70
N LEU A 288 6.16 2.41 25.94
CA LEU A 288 6.80 1.23 26.48
C LEU A 288 7.59 0.52 25.39
N ASP A 289 8.78 0.09 25.68
CA ASP A 289 9.56 -0.77 24.78
C ASP A 289 9.20 -2.24 25.07
N MET A 290 8.03 -2.66 24.60
CA MET A 290 7.53 -4.02 24.81
C MET A 290 7.68 -4.89 23.58
N LEU A 291 7.18 -4.45 22.44
CA LEU A 291 7.13 -5.25 21.22
C LEU A 291 7.49 -4.42 20.00
N THR A 292 8.50 -4.83 19.30
CA THR A 292 8.91 -4.26 18.03
C THR A 292 8.82 -5.31 16.94
N LEU A 293 8.29 -4.94 15.79
CA LEU A 293 8.21 -5.79 14.61
C LEU A 293 9.10 -5.27 13.47
N LYS A 294 9.92 -6.18 12.94
CA LYS A 294 10.73 -5.96 11.74
C LYS A 294 10.35 -6.97 10.68
N ARG A 295 10.04 -6.51 9.49
CA ARG A 295 9.70 -7.36 8.35
C ARG A 295 10.46 -6.91 7.11
N ASN A 296 11.07 -7.87 6.43
CA ASN A 296 11.60 -7.71 5.09
C ASN A 296 10.72 -8.51 4.12
N MET A 297 10.25 -7.88 3.08
CA MET A 297 9.27 -8.43 2.13
C MET A 297 9.79 -8.32 0.70
N PRO A 298 10.81 -9.12 0.34
CA PRO A 298 11.28 -9.18 -1.03
C PRO A 298 10.30 -9.89 -1.95
N GLY A 299 10.29 -9.49 -3.21
CA GLY A 299 9.51 -10.20 -4.21
C GLY A 299 9.97 -9.91 -5.63
N LYS A 300 9.61 -10.84 -6.51
CA LYS A 300 9.79 -10.71 -7.95
C LYS A 300 8.67 -11.42 -8.67
N SER A 301 8.33 -10.95 -9.85
CA SER A 301 7.41 -11.65 -10.73
C SER A 301 7.80 -11.48 -12.20
N LEU A 302 7.46 -12.49 -13.00
CA LEU A 302 7.52 -12.46 -14.44
C LEU A 302 6.11 -12.80 -14.95
N THR A 303 5.55 -11.91 -15.75
CA THR A 303 4.26 -12.10 -16.41
C THR A 303 4.44 -12.18 -17.92
N ASN A 304 3.68 -13.05 -18.55
CA ASN A 304 3.56 -13.15 -20.01
C ASN A 304 2.10 -13.27 -20.36
N GLU A 305 1.63 -12.42 -21.25
CA GLU A 305 0.27 -12.48 -21.79
C GLU A 305 0.31 -12.47 -23.31
N LEU A 306 -0.42 -13.38 -23.94
CA LEU A 306 -0.68 -13.37 -25.37
C LEU A 306 -2.20 -13.34 -25.56
N ARG A 307 -2.71 -12.32 -26.21
CA ARG A 307 -4.15 -12.09 -26.40
C ARG A 307 -4.45 -11.76 -27.85
N PHE A 308 -5.47 -12.39 -28.39
CA PHE A 308 -6.07 -12.01 -29.67
C PHE A 308 -7.47 -11.44 -29.42
N SER A 309 -7.72 -10.23 -29.88
CA SER A 309 -9.03 -9.58 -29.86
C SER A 309 -9.52 -9.41 -31.30
N SER A 310 -10.65 -10.05 -31.62
CA SER A 310 -11.20 -9.99 -32.99
C SER A 310 -11.81 -8.61 -33.29
N ASN A 311 -11.73 -8.20 -34.54
CA ASN A 311 -12.61 -7.16 -35.06
C ASN A 311 -14.05 -7.66 -35.05
N MET A 312 -15.02 -6.73 -35.06
CA MET A 312 -16.44 -7.08 -35.12
C MET A 312 -16.74 -7.83 -36.43
N MET A 313 -17.10 -9.11 -36.30
CA MET A 313 -17.55 -9.93 -37.43
C MET A 313 -19.08 -10.09 -37.37
N GLY A 314 -19.78 -9.23 -38.06
CA GLY A 314 -21.24 -9.09 -37.95
C GLY A 314 -21.60 -8.44 -36.59
N ASN A 315 -22.19 -9.24 -35.67
CA ASN A 315 -22.56 -8.80 -34.31
C ASN A 315 -21.77 -9.58 -33.21
N LYS A 316 -20.64 -10.18 -33.55
CA LYS A 316 -19.82 -10.95 -32.63
C LYS A 316 -18.42 -10.42 -32.54
N GLU A 317 -17.95 -10.26 -31.31
CA GLU A 317 -16.57 -10.03 -30.93
C GLU A 317 -16.13 -11.14 -30.00
N TYR A 318 -14.85 -11.51 -30.05
CA TYR A 318 -14.29 -12.45 -29.11
C TYR A 318 -12.85 -12.06 -28.76
N THR A 319 -12.46 -12.36 -27.56
CA THR A 319 -11.09 -12.26 -27.08
C THR A 319 -10.66 -13.62 -26.55
N VAL A 320 -9.48 -14.08 -26.97
CA VAL A 320 -8.85 -15.30 -26.51
C VAL A 320 -7.44 -14.99 -26.09
N GLY A 321 -7.01 -15.49 -24.92
CA GLY A 321 -5.69 -15.21 -24.42
C GLY A 321 -5.09 -16.35 -23.61
N LEU A 322 -3.77 -16.28 -23.46
CA LEU A 322 -2.97 -17.12 -22.58
C LEU A 322 -2.23 -16.18 -21.63
N PHE A 323 -2.28 -16.51 -20.34
CA PHE A 323 -1.59 -15.76 -19.30
C PHE A 323 -0.71 -16.72 -18.48
N PHE A 324 0.53 -16.32 -18.27
CA PHE A 324 1.49 -17.01 -17.42
C PHE A 324 2.06 -16.04 -16.39
N LEU A 325 2.07 -16.45 -15.13
CA LEU A 325 2.65 -15.73 -14.02
C LEU A 325 3.59 -16.65 -13.25
N ASP A 326 4.85 -16.27 -13.15
CA ASP A 326 5.82 -16.82 -12.20
C ASP A 326 6.14 -15.74 -11.16
N ALA A 327 5.80 -16.00 -9.91
CA ALA A 327 5.96 -15.03 -8.84
C ALA A 327 6.54 -15.68 -7.58
N GLU A 328 7.60 -15.09 -7.07
CA GLU A 328 8.17 -15.40 -5.78
C GLU A 328 8.03 -14.17 -4.89
N TYR A 329 7.47 -14.36 -3.73
CA TYR A 329 7.41 -13.35 -2.69
C TYR A 329 7.51 -14.01 -1.32
N GLY A 330 8.08 -13.30 -0.40
CA GLY A 330 8.33 -13.82 0.93
C GLY A 330 8.21 -12.75 2.00
N GLU A 331 8.23 -13.20 3.21
CA GLU A 331 8.32 -12.37 4.39
C GLU A 331 9.46 -12.90 5.24
N SER A 332 10.41 -12.02 5.61
CA SER A 332 11.50 -12.37 6.49
C SER A 332 11.77 -11.25 7.48
N GLY A 333 12.19 -11.59 8.68
CA GLY A 333 12.36 -10.64 9.78
C GLY A 333 13.73 -9.98 9.84
N GLY A 334 14.23 -9.36 8.76
CA GLY A 334 15.54 -8.68 8.79
C GLY A 334 16.75 -9.61 8.96
N TYR A 335 16.50 -10.86 9.24
CA TYR A 335 17.43 -11.99 9.14
C TYR A 335 16.89 -12.92 8.07
N PRO A 336 17.72 -13.56 7.27
CA PRO A 336 17.21 -14.38 6.18
C PRO A 336 16.20 -15.40 6.76
N ASN A 337 14.92 -15.22 6.38
CA ASN A 337 13.79 -16.14 6.54
C ASN A 337 12.90 -16.06 7.78
N LYS A 338 12.82 -14.96 8.56
CA LYS A 338 11.80 -14.86 9.62
C LYS A 338 11.38 -13.42 9.91
N ALA A 339 10.07 -13.19 10.11
CA ALA A 339 9.59 -11.98 10.78
C ALA A 339 10.16 -11.96 12.20
N ALA A 340 10.83 -10.89 12.60
CA ALA A 340 11.31 -10.75 13.94
C ALA A 340 10.30 -9.97 14.77
N ILE A 341 9.82 -10.62 15.83
CA ILE A 341 9.19 -9.94 16.95
C ILE A 341 10.29 -9.79 17.99
N GLU A 342 10.69 -8.55 18.25
CA GLU A 342 11.65 -8.25 19.31
C GLU A 342 10.86 -7.89 20.58
N VAL A 343 11.21 -8.55 21.67
CA VAL A 343 10.62 -8.30 22.99
C VAL A 343 11.55 -7.33 23.71
N GLY A 344 11.05 -6.14 23.98
CA GLY A 344 11.80 -5.09 24.65
C GLY A 344 11.88 -5.25 26.18
N PRO A 345 12.69 -4.42 26.84
CA PRO A 345 12.94 -4.51 28.28
C PRO A 345 11.69 -4.24 29.14
N ASP A 346 10.72 -3.50 28.64
CA ASP A 346 9.51 -3.16 29.39
C ASP A 346 8.45 -4.27 29.37
N PHE A 347 8.60 -5.29 28.54
CA PHE A 347 7.65 -6.39 28.44
C PHE A 347 7.49 -7.18 29.74
N SER A 348 8.59 -7.66 30.31
CA SER A 348 8.55 -8.46 31.53
C SER A 348 8.03 -7.70 32.77
N PRO A 349 8.47 -6.45 33.04
CA PRO A 349 7.91 -5.65 34.13
C PRO A 349 6.42 -5.37 34.00
N VAL A 350 5.92 -5.05 32.79
CA VAL A 350 4.49 -4.79 32.57
C VAL A 350 3.67 -6.04 32.81
N TRP A 351 4.07 -7.19 32.25
CA TRP A 351 3.39 -8.46 32.46
C TRP A 351 3.46 -8.93 33.89
N GLY A 352 4.61 -8.76 34.56
CA GLY A 352 4.78 -9.09 35.98
C GLY A 352 3.86 -8.27 36.88
N THR A 353 3.72 -6.97 36.63
CA THR A 353 2.79 -6.09 37.35
C THR A 353 1.33 -6.48 37.10
N TRP A 354 0.96 -6.76 35.86
CA TRP A 354 -0.38 -7.23 35.50
C TRP A 354 -0.74 -8.56 36.20
N TYR A 355 0.17 -9.54 36.15
CA TYR A 355 -0.02 -10.84 36.82
C TYR A 355 -0.19 -10.67 38.35
N THR A 356 0.62 -9.81 38.96
CA THR A 356 0.52 -9.53 40.40
C THR A 356 -0.81 -8.87 40.77
N GLN A 357 -1.29 -7.92 39.95
CA GLN A 357 -2.59 -7.28 40.16
C GLN A 357 -3.74 -8.27 40.03
N LEU A 358 -3.76 -9.08 38.93
CA LEU A 358 -4.79 -10.09 38.75
C LEU A 358 -4.83 -11.11 39.89
N SER A 359 -3.66 -11.59 40.34
CA SER A 359 -3.58 -12.53 41.44
C SER A 359 -4.07 -11.91 42.76
N THR A 360 -3.76 -10.63 43.00
CA THR A 360 -4.24 -9.90 44.17
C THR A 360 -5.74 -9.70 44.13
N GLN A 361 -6.31 -9.31 42.97
CA GLN A 361 -7.76 -9.18 42.78
C GLN A 361 -8.47 -10.52 42.96
N ALA A 362 -7.92 -11.60 42.39
CA ALA A 362 -8.48 -12.94 42.54
C ALA A 362 -8.50 -13.38 44.01
N GLN A 363 -7.41 -13.10 44.74
CA GLN A 363 -7.33 -13.40 46.22
C GLN A 363 -8.36 -12.59 47.01
N GLN A 364 -8.52 -11.27 46.74
CA GLN A 364 -9.50 -10.43 47.40
C GLN A 364 -10.92 -10.87 47.11
N LEU A 365 -11.26 -11.15 45.87
CA LEU A 365 -12.58 -11.65 45.44
C LEU A 365 -12.84 -13.04 46.07
N GLY A 366 -11.84 -13.89 46.09
CA GLY A 366 -11.92 -15.21 46.75
C GLY A 366 -12.19 -15.12 48.25
N ALA A 367 -11.51 -14.18 48.94
CA ALA A 367 -11.77 -13.92 50.35
C ALA A 367 -13.18 -13.40 50.63
N LEU A 368 -13.68 -12.48 49.80
CA LEU A 368 -15.08 -11.99 49.87
C LEU A 368 -16.10 -13.09 49.58
N ALA A 369 -15.83 -13.96 48.65
CA ALA A 369 -16.68 -15.10 48.33
C ALA A 369 -16.71 -16.11 49.47
N ALA A 370 -15.56 -16.42 50.05
CA ALA A 370 -15.44 -17.33 51.22
C ALA A 370 -16.14 -16.79 52.48
N ALA A 371 -16.17 -15.46 52.64
CA ALA A 371 -16.87 -14.79 53.72
C ALA A 371 -18.40 -14.62 53.44
N GLY A 372 -18.88 -15.04 52.27
CA GLY A 372 -20.28 -14.85 51.89
C GLY A 372 -20.70 -13.39 51.60
N LEU A 373 -19.67 -12.53 51.38
CA LEU A 373 -19.85 -11.07 51.18
C LEU A 373 -19.75 -10.65 49.74
N ALA A 374 -19.40 -11.56 48.81
CA ALA A 374 -19.28 -11.24 47.39
C ALA A 374 -20.66 -11.09 46.72
N SER A 375 -20.84 -10.02 45.97
CA SER A 375 -22.01 -9.84 45.10
C SER A 375 -21.99 -10.81 43.91
N PRO A 376 -23.12 -11.05 43.23
CA PRO A 376 -23.16 -11.89 42.02
C PRO A 376 -22.21 -11.44 40.92
N ALA A 377 -22.04 -10.13 40.76
CA ALA A 377 -21.09 -9.57 39.78
C ALA A 377 -19.62 -9.88 40.15
N GLN A 378 -19.28 -9.82 41.43
CA GLN A 378 -17.95 -10.16 41.93
C GLN A 378 -17.65 -11.65 41.82
N LEU A 379 -18.63 -12.51 42.00
CA LEU A 379 -18.50 -13.95 41.80
C LEU A 379 -18.28 -14.27 40.31
N ALA A 380 -18.97 -13.62 39.41
CA ALA A 380 -18.77 -13.76 37.98
C ALA A 380 -17.36 -13.26 37.56
N ALA A 381 -16.91 -12.15 38.14
CA ALA A 381 -15.55 -11.64 37.88
C ALA A 381 -14.47 -12.62 38.38
N LEU A 382 -14.65 -13.24 39.55
CA LEU A 382 -13.72 -14.26 40.06
C LEU A 382 -13.65 -15.48 39.14
N GLN A 383 -14.76 -15.95 38.61
CA GLN A 383 -14.82 -17.05 37.65
C GLN A 383 -14.06 -16.70 36.35
N GLY A 384 -14.22 -15.45 35.85
CA GLY A 384 -13.49 -14.97 34.67
C GLY A 384 -11.98 -14.81 34.88
N LEU A 385 -11.50 -14.61 36.13
CA LEU A 385 -10.08 -14.53 36.47
C LEU A 385 -9.44 -15.92 36.66
N GLN A 386 -10.25 -16.97 36.83
CA GLN A 386 -9.79 -18.35 37.02
C GLN A 386 -9.81 -19.18 35.74
N ALA A 387 -10.48 -18.69 34.67
CA ALA A 387 -10.52 -19.27 33.33
C ALA A 387 -9.37 -18.74 32.46
#